data_e4e96a76e6cc46356f56ef640b39a510
#
_entry.id   e4e96a76e6cc46356f56ef640b39a510
#
_cell.length_a   1.000
_cell.length_b   1.000
_cell.length_c   1.000
_cell.angle_alpha   90.00
_cell.angle_beta   90.00
_cell.angle_gamma   90.00
#
_symmetry.space_group_name_H-M   'P 1'
#
loop_
_entity.id
_entity.type
_entity.pdbx_description
1 polymer ?
#
loop_
_entity_poly.entity_id
_entity_poly.type
_entity_poly.pdbx_seq_one_letter_code
_entity_poly.pdbx_strand_id
1 'polypeptide(L)'
;MESQDYIPALPPSSVDAERSVLGAVLQDSGAATLAFETLSPEDFYTAEHREIFSAMQTLHIAGNPIDLMTVGNELSRRGTLDSVGGPAYLLEAVRFVPTTEIGRAHV
;
A
#
# COMPACT_ATOMS: atom_id res chain seq x y z
N MET A 1 20.11 16.70 1.21
CA MET A 1 19.83 16.50 1.10
C MET A 1 19.52 16.08 0.93
N GLU A 2 19.30 15.76 0.83
CA GLU A 2 18.92 15.32 0.61
C GLU A 2 18.33 14.76 0.68
N SER A 3 18.21 14.50 0.76
CA SER A 3 17.71 13.90 0.76
C SER A 3 16.93 13.59 0.87
N GLN A 4 16.66 13.61 0.80
CA GLN A 4 16.00 13.24 0.75
C GLN A 4 15.61 12.60 0.51
N ASP A 5 15.77 12.66 0.23
CA ASP A 5 15.48 11.98 -0.22
C ASP A 5 15.12 10.98 0.13
N TYR A 6 15.18 10.54 0.52
CA TYR A 6 14.87 9.61 0.93
C TYR A 6 13.81 9.53 1.46
N ILE A 7 13.15 9.75 1.37
CA ILE A 7 12.27 9.71 1.90
C ILE A 7 11.67 8.74 2.29
N PRO A 8 11.92 8.09 2.72
CA PRO A 8 11.37 6.97 3.17
C PRO A 8 10.22 7.18 4.03
N ALA A 9 10.29 8.02 4.87
CA ALA A 9 9.14 8.26 5.69
C ALA A 9 8.07 8.86 4.85
N LEU A 10 6.84 8.47 5.07
CA LEU A 10 5.73 9.05 4.34
C LEU A 10 5.44 10.43 4.88
N PRO A 11 5.26 11.41 4.02
CA PRO A 11 4.80 12.70 4.49
C PRO A 11 3.42 12.53 5.10
N PRO A 12 3.13 13.24 6.18
CA PRO A 12 1.90 13.02 6.93
C PRO A 12 0.62 13.06 6.13
N SER A 13 0.54 13.84 5.12
CA SER A 13 -0.71 13.95 4.38
C SER A 13 -0.59 13.53 2.93
N SER A 14 0.42 12.77 2.59
CA SER A 14 0.63 12.40 1.22
C SER A 14 -0.14 11.13 0.87
N VAL A 15 -1.35 11.33 0.39
CA VAL A 15 -2.19 10.20 -0.02
C VAL A 15 -1.56 9.48 -1.19
N ASP A 16 -0.93 10.21 -2.11
CA ASP A 16 -0.29 9.59 -3.26
C ASP A 16 0.87 8.71 -2.87
N ALA A 17 1.67 9.14 -1.91
CA ALA A 17 2.78 8.33 -1.45
C ALA A 17 2.26 7.06 -0.79
N GLU A 18 1.21 7.18 0.01
CA GLU A 18 0.61 6.02 0.66
C GLU A 18 0.05 5.05 -0.37
N ARG A 19 -0.62 5.59 -1.37
CA ARG A 19 -1.19 4.77 -2.44
C ARG A 19 -0.10 4.01 -3.17
N SER A 20 1.05 4.65 -3.40
CA SER A 20 2.18 4.01 -4.04
C SER A 20 2.70 2.83 -3.24
N VAL A 21 2.78 3.00 -1.93
CA VAL A 21 3.23 1.91 -1.07
C VAL A 21 2.26 0.75 -1.13
N LEU A 22 0.97 1.02 -1.04
CA LEU A 22 -0.03 -0.05 -1.09
C LEU A 22 0.01 -0.76 -2.43
N GLY A 23 0.16 -0.01 -3.51
CA GLY A 23 0.26 -0.61 -4.83
C GLY A 23 1.49 -1.48 -4.98
N ALA A 24 2.61 -1.06 -4.41
CA ALA A 24 3.82 -1.85 -4.46
C ALA A 24 3.67 -3.15 -3.68
N VAL A 25 3.03 -3.10 -2.54
CA VAL A 25 2.79 -4.29 -1.73
C VAL A 25 1.91 -5.28 -2.50
N LEU A 26 0.93 -4.77 -3.23
CA LEU A 26 0.03 -5.64 -4.00
C LEU A 26 0.71 -6.31 -5.18
N GLN A 27 1.80 -5.75 -5.66
CA GLN A 27 2.46 -6.25 -6.85
C GLN A 27 3.74 -7.02 -6.60
N ASP A 28 4.38 -6.81 -5.47
CA ASP A 28 5.73 -7.31 -5.27
C ASP A 28 5.91 -7.83 -3.85
N SER A 29 6.21 -9.11 -3.72
CA SER A 29 6.38 -9.71 -2.40
C SER A 29 7.59 -9.16 -1.66
N GLY A 30 8.61 -8.72 -2.39
CA GLY A 30 9.77 -8.10 -1.75
C GLY A 30 9.38 -6.77 -1.14
N ALA A 31 8.57 -5.98 -1.85
CA ALA A 31 8.09 -4.72 -1.33
C ALA A 31 7.18 -4.96 -0.13
N ALA A 32 6.38 -6.04 -0.17
CA ALA A 32 5.51 -6.37 0.94
C ALA A 32 6.32 -6.64 2.21
N THR A 33 7.35 -7.46 2.08
CA THR A 33 8.20 -7.77 3.23
C THR A 33 8.82 -6.52 3.82
N LEU A 34 9.37 -5.67 2.96
CA LEU A 34 9.98 -4.45 3.43
C LEU A 34 8.97 -3.54 4.12
N ALA A 35 7.79 -3.41 3.55
CA ALA A 35 6.77 -2.55 4.11
C ALA A 35 6.35 -3.04 5.49
N PHE A 36 6.17 -4.35 5.66
CA PHE A 36 5.76 -4.88 6.95
C PHE A 36 6.85 -4.79 8.00
N GLU A 37 8.09 -4.69 7.59
CA GLU A 37 9.19 -4.52 8.52
C GLU A 37 9.36 -3.08 8.97
N THR A 38 8.92 -2.13 8.15
CA THR A 38 9.17 -0.72 8.43
C THR A 38 7.94 0.09 8.79
N LEU A 39 6.76 -0.38 8.41
CA LEU A 39 5.53 0.39 8.61
C LEU A 39 4.51 -0.39 9.40
N SER A 40 3.62 0.34 10.04
CA SER A 40 2.45 -0.25 10.68
C SER A 40 1.23 0.53 10.22
N PRO A 41 0.03 0.00 10.43
CA PRO A 41 -1.17 0.68 9.91
C PRO A 41 -1.31 2.12 10.39
N GLU A 42 -0.90 2.41 11.61
CA GLU A 42 -1.05 3.77 12.11
C GLU A 42 -0.10 4.76 11.47
N ASP A 43 0.85 4.30 10.67
CA ASP A 43 1.71 5.20 9.94
C ASP A 43 1.00 5.83 8.74
N PHE A 44 -0.16 5.29 8.36
CA PHE A 44 -0.92 5.82 7.24
C PHE A 44 -1.87 6.90 7.73
N TYR A 45 -2.00 7.95 6.94
CA TYR A 45 -2.81 9.09 7.34
C TYR A 45 -4.30 8.84 7.21
N THR A 46 -4.74 8.21 6.12
CA THR A 46 -6.17 8.02 5.91
C THR A 46 -6.64 6.72 6.56
N ALA A 47 -7.86 6.75 7.05
CA ALA A 47 -8.44 5.55 7.66
C ALA A 47 -8.54 4.41 6.65
N GLU A 48 -8.85 4.75 5.41
CA GLU A 48 -8.95 3.73 4.35
C GLU A 48 -7.63 3.01 4.16
N HIS A 49 -6.54 3.75 4.11
CA HIS A 49 -5.24 3.13 3.91
C HIS A 49 -4.81 2.32 5.12
N ARG A 50 -5.16 2.77 6.33
CA ARG A 50 -4.86 2.00 7.53
C ARG A 50 -5.56 0.66 7.49
N GLU A 51 -6.82 0.67 7.06
CA GLU A 51 -7.59 -0.56 7.01
C GLU A 51 -7.03 -1.50 5.93
N ILE A 52 -6.66 -0.97 4.77
CA ILE A 52 -6.08 -1.79 3.71
C ILE A 52 -4.77 -2.42 4.18
N PHE A 53 -3.90 -1.60 4.80
CA PHE A 53 -2.61 -2.13 5.24
C PHE A 53 -2.79 -3.15 6.35
N SER A 54 -3.75 -2.94 7.22
CA SER A 54 -4.07 -3.90 8.28
C SER A 54 -4.51 -5.24 7.70
N ALA A 55 -5.34 -5.20 6.65
CA ALA A 55 -5.76 -6.43 5.97
C ALA A 55 -4.57 -7.14 5.35
N MET A 56 -3.68 -6.39 4.72
CA MET A 56 -2.47 -6.96 4.14
C MET A 56 -1.61 -7.61 5.21
N GLN A 57 -1.48 -6.96 6.35
CA GLN A 57 -0.67 -7.47 7.44
C GLN A 57 -1.24 -8.78 7.98
N THR A 58 -2.55 -8.85 8.10
CA THR A 58 -3.21 -10.08 8.53
C THR A 58 -2.88 -11.24 7.59
N LEU A 59 -2.94 -10.96 6.29
CA LEU A 59 -2.62 -11.98 5.30
C LEU A 59 -1.15 -12.40 5.40
N HIS A 60 -0.29 -11.42 5.59
CA HIS A 60 1.15 -11.69 5.70
C HIS A 60 1.45 -12.58 6.89
N ILE A 61 0.88 -12.27 8.04
CA ILE A 61 1.10 -13.06 9.24
C ILE A 61 0.58 -14.47 9.07
N ALA A 62 -0.51 -14.63 8.35
CA ALA A 62 -1.08 -15.95 8.11
C ALA A 62 -0.33 -16.73 7.05
N GLY A 63 0.66 -16.12 6.41
CA GLY A 63 1.42 -16.82 5.36
C GLY A 63 0.70 -16.88 4.03
N ASN A 64 -0.31 -16.06 3.84
CA ASN A 64 -1.09 -16.05 2.61
C ASN A 64 -0.51 -15.07 1.60
N PRO A 65 -0.72 -15.32 0.31
CA PRO A 65 -0.28 -14.34 -0.69
C PRO A 65 -1.05 -13.04 -0.54
N ILE A 66 -0.44 -11.95 -0.98
CA ILE A 66 -1.04 -10.64 -0.89
C ILE A 66 -1.20 -10.09 -2.30
N ASP A 67 -2.42 -10.05 -2.79
CA ASP A 67 -2.72 -9.53 -4.11
C ASP A 67 -4.11 -8.93 -4.10
N LEU A 68 -4.57 -8.46 -5.25
CA LEU A 68 -5.87 -7.81 -5.34
C LEU A 68 -6.98 -8.70 -4.83
N MET A 69 -6.93 -9.98 -5.17
CA MET A 69 -8.00 -10.87 -4.79
C MET A 69 -8.00 -11.17 -3.30
N THR A 70 -6.82 -11.51 -2.75
CA THR A 70 -6.76 -11.88 -1.34
C THR A 70 -7.06 -10.70 -0.43
N VAL A 71 -6.56 -9.53 -0.79
CA VAL A 71 -6.82 -8.33 0.01
C VAL A 71 -8.30 -7.96 -0.08
N GLY A 72 -8.87 -8.03 -1.28
CA GLY A 72 -10.29 -7.76 -1.45
C GLY A 72 -11.14 -8.72 -0.62
N ASN A 73 -10.78 -10.00 -0.63
CA ASN A 73 -11.53 -10.99 0.14
C ASN A 73 -11.40 -10.74 1.64
N GLU A 74 -10.22 -10.37 2.10
CA GLU A 74 -10.04 -10.09 3.52
C GLU A 74 -10.84 -8.86 3.95
N LEU A 75 -10.83 -7.81 3.14
CA LEU A 75 -11.62 -6.62 3.45
C LEU A 75 -13.11 -6.91 3.41
N SER A 76 -13.54 -7.77 2.49
CA SER A 76 -14.92 -8.17 2.42
C SER A 76 -15.32 -8.95 3.67
N ARG A 77 -14.46 -9.85 4.12
CA ARG A 77 -14.69 -10.62 5.33
C ARG A 77 -14.83 -9.70 6.54
N ARG A 78 -14.06 -8.62 6.56
CA ARG A 78 -14.11 -7.65 7.65
C ARG A 78 -15.32 -6.72 7.55
N GLY A 79 -15.99 -6.71 6.39
CA GLY A 79 -17.09 -5.79 6.15
C GLY A 79 -16.64 -4.39 5.83
N THR A 80 -15.39 -4.21 5.42
CA THR A 80 -14.84 -2.88 5.17
C THR A 80 -14.46 -2.63 3.73
N LEU A 81 -14.70 -3.58 2.83
CA LEU A 81 -14.29 -3.41 1.45
C LEU A 81 -14.87 -2.15 0.81
N ASP A 82 -16.17 -1.92 1.00
CA ASP A 82 -16.79 -0.75 0.41
C ASP A 82 -16.27 0.55 1.04
N SER A 83 -15.99 0.53 2.33
CA SER A 83 -15.57 1.75 3.01
C SER A 83 -14.17 2.19 2.60
N VAL A 84 -13.35 1.29 2.11
CA VAL A 84 -12.02 1.67 1.64
C VAL A 84 -12.00 2.03 0.16
N GLY A 85 -13.14 1.98 -0.50
CA GLY A 85 -13.22 2.34 -1.91
C GLY A 85 -13.49 1.17 -2.85
N GLY A 86 -13.66 -0.02 -2.31
CA GLY A 86 -14.00 -1.20 -3.10
C GLY A 86 -12.83 -1.74 -3.91
N PRO A 87 -13.08 -2.78 -4.70
CA PRO A 87 -12.03 -3.36 -5.52
C PRO A 87 -11.43 -2.37 -6.51
N ALA A 88 -12.22 -1.40 -6.94
CA ALA A 88 -11.73 -0.41 -7.89
C ALA A 88 -10.61 0.42 -7.29
N TYR A 89 -10.68 0.74 -6.01
CA TYR A 89 -9.63 1.52 -5.39
C TYR A 89 -8.34 0.72 -5.27
N LEU A 90 -8.45 -0.57 -4.96
CA LEU A 90 -7.27 -1.43 -4.88
C LEU A 90 -6.60 -1.52 -6.25
N LEU A 91 -7.39 -1.64 -7.30
CA LEU A 91 -6.84 -1.68 -8.64
C LEU A 91 -6.18 -0.35 -9.00
N GLU A 92 -6.78 0.75 -8.57
CA GLU A 92 -6.21 2.05 -8.82
C GLU A 92 -4.86 2.19 -8.15
N ALA A 93 -4.71 1.67 -6.95
CA ALA A 93 -3.43 1.72 -6.25
C ALA A 93 -2.36 0.93 -7.00
N VAL A 94 -2.73 -0.22 -7.54
CA VAL A 94 -1.79 -1.04 -8.30
C VAL A 94 -1.33 -0.29 -9.56
N ARG A 95 -2.23 0.45 -10.17
CA ARG A 95 -1.92 1.16 -11.40
C ARG A 95 -1.27 2.51 -11.20
N PHE A 96 -1.24 2.98 -9.96
CA PHE A 96 -0.69 4.31 -9.70
C PHE A 96 0.81 4.31 -9.92
N VAL A 97 1.28 5.26 -10.71
CA VAL A 97 2.70 5.39 -11.01
C VAL A 97 3.18 6.73 -10.47
N PRO A 98 4.03 6.72 -9.47
CA PRO A 98 4.54 7.97 -8.92
C PRO A 98 5.36 8.71 -9.95
N THR A 99 5.22 10.01 -9.95
CA THR A 99 5.95 10.81 -10.92
C THR A 99 7.44 10.69 -10.80
N THR A 100 7.94 10.43 -9.63
CA THR A 100 9.37 10.31 -9.47
C THR A 100 9.95 9.18 -10.26
N GLU A 101 9.14 8.18 -10.58
CA GLU A 101 9.65 7.13 -11.33
C GLU A 101 9.99 7.47 -12.69
N ILE A 102 9.33 8.42 -13.22
CA ILE A 102 9.55 8.81 -14.56
C ILE A 102 10.92 9.26 -14.80
N GLY A 103 11.44 9.96 -13.88
CA GLY A 103 12.76 10.50 -14.05
C GLY A 103 13.77 9.48 -14.36
N ARG A 104 13.65 8.31 -13.86
CA ARG A 104 14.63 7.46 -14.05
C ARG A 104 14.43 6.64 -15.13
N ALA A 105 13.34 6.60 -15.46
CA ALA A 105 13.17 5.81 -16.54
C ALA A 105 14.03 6.11 -17.62
N HIS A 106 14.46 6.63 -17.62
CA HIS A 106 15.23 6.79 -18.60
C HIS A 106 16.26 6.38 -18.75
N VAL A 107 16.12 6.08 -18.50
CA VAL A 107 17.07 5.82 -18.66
C VAL A 107 17.50 5.39 -19.02
#